data_ff16a9509ff12fdd77d0a17ccd2c8ab7
#
_entry.id   ff16a9509ff12fdd77d0a17ccd2c8ab7
#
_cell.length_a   1.000
_cell.length_b   1.000
_cell.length_c   1.000
_cell.angle_alpha   90.00
_cell.angle_beta   90.00
_cell.angle_gamma   90.00
#
_symmetry.space_group_name_H-M   'P 1'
#
loop_
_entity.id
_entity.type
_entity.pdbx_description
1 polymer ?
#
loop_
_entity_poly.entity_id
_entity_poly.type
_entity_poly.pdbx_seq_one_letter_code
_entity_poly.pdbx_strand_id
1 'polypeptide(L)'
;MTINELRDRGLILYEAVVGSRAYGLDTASSDTDIRGVFYLPLEYYLGNQYIAQVANASNDEVFYELGRFVELLSKSNPNILELLASPADCVLYQDPIFDQFKIQDFITRQAATGFAQYGMVQVRKAKGLNKKINNPMDRARKSLLDFCFIIAGDRSEPLSKWLSKRQWKQENCGLAKIDHAKGMYALFYDQSQTLNYKGIVATMESSEVSCSVIGKEQAHCAYLFVNHDAYSSYCKAYREYFSWVSERNEARFEGTMKHGRGYDAKNMMHTLRLLQQAKEILANGELNVRRPDREELLRIKSGVFTYDELFIRAQKLFQEVEELSLHSLLPAAPDQVKLRRQLVEMRKYLYQIKI
;
A
#
# COMPACT_ATOMS: atom_id res chain seq x y z
N MET A 1 -1.53 6.62 -27.20
CA MET A 1 -1.90 8.05 -26.98
C MET A 1 -1.09 8.57 -25.80
N THR A 2 -0.41 9.68 -25.97
CA THR A 2 0.41 10.35 -24.96
C THR A 2 -0.26 11.65 -24.50
N ILE A 3 0.22 12.24 -23.41
CA ILE A 3 -0.31 13.52 -22.90
C ILE A 3 -0.08 14.65 -23.92
N ASN A 4 1.07 14.67 -24.62
CA ASN A 4 1.32 15.64 -25.66
C ASN A 4 0.33 15.51 -26.83
N GLU A 5 0.02 14.28 -27.25
CA GLU A 5 -1.02 14.05 -28.27
C GLU A 5 -2.41 14.54 -27.81
N LEU A 6 -2.73 14.43 -26.50
CA LEU A 6 -3.99 14.99 -25.97
C LEU A 6 -4.02 16.52 -26.11
N ARG A 7 -2.91 17.19 -25.77
CA ARG A 7 -2.78 18.66 -25.89
C ARG A 7 -2.80 19.12 -27.35
N ASP A 8 -1.98 18.50 -28.19
CA ASP A 8 -1.84 18.87 -29.60
C ASP A 8 -3.15 18.67 -30.40
N ARG A 9 -3.95 17.68 -30.04
CA ARG A 9 -5.24 17.37 -30.67
C ARG A 9 -6.42 18.13 -30.05
N GLY A 10 -6.22 18.93 -28.99
CA GLY A 10 -7.28 19.66 -28.31
C GLY A 10 -8.32 18.76 -27.64
N LEU A 11 -7.89 17.61 -27.07
CA LEU A 11 -8.79 16.61 -26.48
C LEU A 11 -9.01 16.84 -24.98
N ILE A 12 -8.32 17.79 -24.35
CA ILE A 12 -8.41 18.05 -22.92
C ILE A 12 -9.66 18.89 -22.64
N LEU A 13 -10.43 18.48 -21.62
CA LEU A 13 -11.61 19.19 -21.14
C LEU A 13 -11.33 19.94 -19.82
N TYR A 14 -10.39 19.43 -19.03
CA TYR A 14 -10.01 20.03 -17.75
C TYR A 14 -8.57 19.67 -17.41
N GLU A 15 -7.83 20.62 -16.87
CA GLU A 15 -6.46 20.43 -16.41
C GLU A 15 -6.19 21.30 -15.19
N ALA A 16 -5.68 20.72 -14.10
CA ALA A 16 -5.38 21.45 -12.87
C ALA A 16 -4.14 20.93 -12.16
N VAL A 17 -3.45 21.82 -11.49
CA VAL A 17 -2.42 21.47 -10.49
C VAL A 17 -3.12 20.92 -9.26
N VAL A 18 -2.67 19.76 -8.79
CA VAL A 18 -3.24 19.06 -7.65
C VAL A 18 -2.18 18.82 -6.54
N GLY A 19 -2.50 17.99 -5.57
CA GLY A 19 -1.56 17.59 -4.53
C GLY A 19 -1.17 18.71 -3.58
N SER A 20 0.10 18.73 -3.16
CA SER A 20 0.57 19.65 -2.13
C SER A 20 0.34 21.14 -2.47
N ARG A 21 0.45 21.51 -3.74
CA ARG A 21 0.22 22.90 -4.21
C ARG A 21 -1.25 23.28 -4.10
N ALA A 22 -2.16 22.42 -4.54
CA ALA A 22 -3.59 22.67 -4.42
C ALA A 22 -4.04 22.73 -2.95
N TYR A 23 -3.44 21.91 -2.09
CA TYR A 23 -3.72 21.93 -0.65
C TYR A 23 -3.12 23.17 0.06
N GLY A 24 -2.19 23.91 -0.57
CA GLY A 24 -1.39 24.95 0.07
C GLY A 24 -0.36 24.40 1.06
N LEU A 25 0.07 23.16 0.88
CA LEU A 25 1.03 22.45 1.75
C LEU A 25 2.39 22.23 1.06
N ASP A 26 2.60 22.92 -0.05
CA ASP A 26 3.83 22.86 -0.81
C ASP A 26 5.00 23.57 -0.07
N THR A 27 6.19 23.14 -0.44
CA THR A 27 7.47 23.69 0.00
C THR A 27 8.33 23.93 -1.25
N ALA A 28 9.47 24.61 -1.10
CA ALA A 28 10.37 24.90 -2.22
C ALA A 28 10.80 23.63 -3.02
N SER A 29 10.78 22.45 -2.38
CA SER A 29 11.13 21.16 -2.98
C SER A 29 9.93 20.32 -3.41
N SER A 30 8.71 20.86 -3.41
CA SER A 30 7.52 20.11 -3.76
C SER A 30 7.38 19.96 -5.27
N ASP A 31 7.14 18.75 -5.72
CA ASP A 31 6.82 18.42 -7.11
C ASP A 31 5.50 19.08 -7.54
N THR A 32 5.32 19.24 -8.83
CA THR A 32 4.06 19.71 -9.40
C THR A 32 3.30 18.53 -9.98
N ASP A 33 2.23 18.15 -9.31
CA ASP A 33 1.31 17.12 -9.79
C ASP A 33 0.23 17.77 -10.65
N ILE A 34 -0.03 17.23 -11.83
CA ILE A 34 -1.11 17.68 -12.75
C ILE A 34 -2.09 16.53 -12.95
N ARG A 35 -3.37 16.86 -12.86
CA ARG A 35 -4.45 15.93 -13.22
C ARG A 35 -5.40 16.60 -14.18
N GLY A 36 -5.97 15.80 -15.08
CA GLY A 36 -6.91 16.33 -16.07
C GLY A 36 -7.95 15.32 -16.49
N VAL A 37 -8.86 15.82 -17.31
CA VAL A 37 -9.93 15.04 -17.95
C VAL A 37 -9.84 15.29 -19.45
N PHE A 38 -9.93 14.22 -20.24
CA PHE A 38 -9.93 14.27 -21.69
C PHE A 38 -11.08 13.46 -22.27
N TYR A 39 -11.41 13.68 -23.52
CA TYR A 39 -12.33 12.82 -24.27
C TYR A 39 -11.58 12.07 -25.36
N LEU A 40 -11.99 10.83 -25.63
CA LEU A 40 -11.46 10.05 -26.74
C LEU A 40 -12.18 10.42 -28.03
N PRO A 41 -11.47 10.52 -29.18
CA PRO A 41 -12.12 10.58 -30.48
C PRO A 41 -13.04 9.38 -30.71
N LEU A 42 -14.12 9.59 -31.45
CA LEU A 42 -15.19 8.58 -31.65
C LEU A 42 -14.66 7.26 -32.23
N GLU A 43 -13.65 7.34 -33.10
CA GLU A 43 -12.99 6.17 -33.70
C GLU A 43 -12.41 5.20 -32.66
N TYR A 44 -11.95 5.68 -31.52
CA TYR A 44 -11.41 4.81 -30.44
C TYR A 44 -12.52 3.99 -29.76
N TYR A 45 -13.71 4.59 -29.58
CA TYR A 45 -14.87 3.85 -29.06
C TYR A 45 -15.39 2.83 -30.06
N LEU A 46 -15.59 3.23 -31.31
CA LEU A 46 -16.09 2.36 -32.37
C LEU A 46 -15.08 1.30 -32.78
N GLY A 47 -13.77 1.60 -32.69
CA GLY A 47 -12.68 0.69 -32.99
C GLY A 47 -12.27 -0.24 -31.83
N ASN A 48 -13.02 -0.26 -30.71
CA ASN A 48 -12.72 -1.06 -29.51
C ASN A 48 -11.32 -0.80 -28.93
N GLN A 49 -10.87 0.46 -28.94
CA GLN A 49 -9.57 0.93 -28.44
C GLN A 49 -9.74 1.90 -27.28
N TYR A 50 -10.57 1.52 -26.29
CA TYR A 50 -10.84 2.39 -25.15
C TYR A 50 -9.61 2.59 -24.27
N ILE A 51 -9.26 3.86 -24.02
CA ILE A 51 -8.17 4.28 -23.14
C ILE A 51 -8.78 5.03 -21.96
N ALA A 52 -8.81 4.37 -20.81
CA ALA A 52 -9.41 4.93 -19.60
C ALA A 52 -8.57 6.05 -18.95
N GLN A 53 -7.24 6.01 -19.14
CA GLN A 53 -6.29 6.91 -18.49
C GLN A 53 -5.00 7.00 -19.28
N VAL A 54 -4.40 8.19 -19.31
CA VAL A 54 -3.07 8.45 -19.86
C VAL A 54 -2.22 9.07 -18.76
N ALA A 55 -0.99 8.60 -18.59
CA ALA A 55 -0.04 9.13 -17.60
C ALA A 55 1.36 9.24 -18.18
N ASN A 56 2.19 10.15 -17.63
CA ASN A 56 3.63 10.18 -17.91
C ASN A 56 4.36 9.08 -17.09
N ALA A 57 5.64 8.88 -17.36
CA ALA A 57 6.42 7.81 -16.76
C ALA A 57 6.57 7.93 -15.21
N SER A 58 6.57 9.17 -14.69
CA SER A 58 6.67 9.47 -13.25
C SER A 58 5.32 9.46 -12.52
N ASN A 59 4.20 9.43 -13.25
CA ASN A 59 2.84 9.61 -12.76
C ASN A 59 2.56 11.00 -12.12
N ASP A 60 3.39 12.00 -12.41
CA ASP A 60 3.15 13.37 -11.96
C ASP A 60 2.05 14.04 -12.81
N GLU A 61 1.87 13.59 -14.04
CA GLU A 61 0.77 13.99 -14.91
C GLU A 61 -0.13 12.79 -15.22
N VAL A 62 -1.43 12.90 -14.91
CA VAL A 62 -2.42 11.83 -15.17
C VAL A 62 -3.72 12.43 -15.65
N PHE A 63 -4.20 11.95 -16.79
CA PHE A 63 -5.45 12.38 -17.42
C PHE A 63 -6.42 11.21 -17.50
N TYR A 64 -7.65 11.45 -17.08
CA TYR A 64 -8.74 10.45 -17.10
C TYR A 64 -9.66 10.69 -18.28
N GLU A 65 -10.01 9.63 -18.98
CA GLU A 65 -11.07 9.74 -20.00
C GLU A 65 -12.40 10.14 -19.35
N LEU A 66 -13.21 10.94 -20.04
CA LEU A 66 -14.45 11.51 -19.53
C LEU A 66 -15.39 10.48 -18.88
N GLY A 67 -15.58 9.31 -19.52
CA GLY A 67 -16.40 8.24 -18.95
C GLY A 67 -15.78 7.64 -17.70
N ARG A 68 -14.44 7.49 -17.68
CA ARG A 68 -13.71 7.04 -16.50
C ARG A 68 -13.79 8.06 -15.35
N PHE A 69 -13.67 9.34 -15.67
CA PHE A 69 -13.86 10.43 -14.70
C PHE A 69 -15.25 10.36 -14.07
N VAL A 70 -16.31 10.25 -14.89
CA VAL A 70 -17.70 10.13 -14.43
C VAL A 70 -17.92 8.87 -13.58
N GLU A 71 -17.33 7.75 -13.98
CA GLU A 71 -17.37 6.52 -13.17
C GLU A 71 -16.76 6.73 -11.78
N LEU A 72 -15.61 7.39 -11.69
CA LEU A 72 -14.94 7.68 -10.42
C LEU A 72 -15.71 8.71 -9.58
N LEU A 73 -16.34 9.72 -10.20
CA LEU A 73 -17.25 10.64 -9.53
C LEU A 73 -18.45 9.90 -8.92
N SER A 74 -19.05 8.98 -9.68
CA SER A 74 -20.18 8.18 -9.21
C SER A 74 -19.88 7.32 -7.99
N LYS A 75 -18.60 6.95 -7.83
CA LYS A 75 -18.06 6.22 -6.68
C LYS A 75 -17.55 7.13 -5.56
N SER A 76 -17.70 8.44 -5.71
CA SER A 76 -17.19 9.44 -4.77
C SER A 76 -15.70 9.27 -4.46
N ASN A 77 -14.89 9.03 -5.51
CA ASN A 77 -13.44 8.87 -5.34
C ASN A 77 -12.81 10.16 -4.81
N PRO A 78 -12.10 10.16 -3.67
CA PRO A 78 -11.55 11.38 -3.06
C PRO A 78 -10.66 12.19 -4.01
N ASN A 79 -9.75 11.54 -4.75
CA ASN A 79 -8.83 12.25 -5.65
C ASN A 79 -9.57 12.97 -6.80
N ILE A 80 -10.67 12.38 -7.26
CA ILE A 80 -11.48 12.95 -8.34
C ILE A 80 -12.38 14.07 -7.84
N LEU A 81 -12.89 13.95 -6.61
CA LEU A 81 -13.64 15.03 -5.97
C LEU A 81 -12.73 16.23 -5.67
N GLU A 82 -11.51 15.99 -5.21
CA GLU A 82 -10.50 17.05 -5.03
C GLU A 82 -10.12 17.70 -6.37
N LEU A 83 -9.99 16.90 -7.46
CA LEU A 83 -9.76 17.44 -8.80
C LEU A 83 -10.91 18.35 -9.25
N LEU A 84 -12.15 17.92 -9.08
CA LEU A 84 -13.33 18.73 -9.43
C LEU A 84 -13.45 20.00 -8.57
N ALA A 85 -13.00 19.96 -7.33
CA ALA A 85 -12.99 21.07 -6.38
C ALA A 85 -11.68 21.86 -6.36
N SER A 86 -10.84 21.74 -7.39
CA SER A 86 -9.55 22.43 -7.46
C SER A 86 -9.73 23.94 -7.25
N PRO A 87 -8.87 24.59 -6.45
CA PRO A 87 -8.87 26.04 -6.30
C PRO A 87 -8.68 26.72 -7.66
N ALA A 88 -9.32 27.86 -7.88
CA ALA A 88 -9.32 28.56 -9.16
C ALA A 88 -7.89 28.92 -9.68
N ASP A 89 -6.98 29.26 -8.75
CA ASP A 89 -5.59 29.55 -9.05
C ASP A 89 -4.75 28.30 -9.42
N CYS A 90 -5.32 27.10 -9.23
CA CYS A 90 -4.71 25.83 -9.63
C CYS A 90 -5.25 25.30 -10.96
N VAL A 91 -6.34 25.85 -11.50
CA VAL A 91 -6.91 25.42 -12.77
C VAL A 91 -6.07 25.99 -13.93
N LEU A 92 -5.50 25.09 -14.75
CA LEU A 92 -4.68 25.44 -15.90
C LEU A 92 -5.52 25.59 -17.17
N TYR A 93 -6.51 24.74 -17.33
CA TYR A 93 -7.44 24.77 -18.48
C TYR A 93 -8.80 24.20 -18.08
N GLN A 94 -9.86 24.81 -18.61
CA GLN A 94 -11.24 24.32 -18.47
C GLN A 94 -12.05 24.65 -19.71
N ASP A 95 -12.55 23.60 -20.38
CA ASP A 95 -13.51 23.74 -21.45
C ASP A 95 -14.90 24.09 -20.86
N PRO A 96 -15.67 25.01 -21.47
CA PRO A 96 -17.00 25.38 -20.95
C PRO A 96 -17.97 24.22 -20.75
N ILE A 97 -17.83 23.14 -21.51
CA ILE A 97 -18.67 21.94 -21.33
C ILE A 97 -18.43 21.27 -19.98
N PHE A 98 -17.26 21.43 -19.38
CA PHE A 98 -16.90 20.84 -18.10
C PHE A 98 -17.65 21.52 -16.93
N ASP A 99 -18.17 22.74 -17.13
CA ASP A 99 -18.99 23.47 -16.16
C ASP A 99 -20.29 22.76 -15.77
N GLN A 100 -20.68 21.72 -16.50
CA GLN A 100 -21.83 20.89 -16.15
C GLN A 100 -21.61 20.10 -14.86
N PHE A 101 -20.36 19.83 -14.49
CA PHE A 101 -20.04 19.17 -13.22
C PHE A 101 -19.90 20.20 -12.10
N LYS A 102 -20.87 20.22 -11.20
CA LYS A 102 -20.82 21.08 -10.00
C LYS A 102 -20.47 20.24 -8.79
N ILE A 103 -19.47 20.66 -8.02
CA ILE A 103 -19.02 19.90 -6.83
C ILE A 103 -20.16 19.61 -5.85
N GLN A 104 -21.15 20.51 -5.74
CA GLN A 104 -22.31 20.35 -4.88
C GLN A 104 -23.15 19.09 -5.18
N ASP A 105 -23.17 18.65 -6.43
CA ASP A 105 -23.86 17.40 -6.83
C ASP A 105 -23.20 16.15 -6.25
N PHE A 106 -21.97 16.28 -5.76
CA PHE A 106 -21.14 15.19 -5.24
C PHE A 106 -20.88 15.30 -3.74
N ILE A 107 -21.36 16.36 -3.10
CA ILE A 107 -21.31 16.49 -1.64
C ILE A 107 -22.37 15.59 -1.03
N THR A 108 -21.95 14.40 -0.63
CA THR A 108 -22.83 13.30 -0.19
C THR A 108 -22.25 12.57 1.02
N ARG A 109 -23.06 11.76 1.70
CA ARG A 109 -22.58 10.89 2.79
C ARG A 109 -21.56 9.87 2.26
N GLN A 110 -21.75 9.34 1.05
CA GLN A 110 -20.79 8.46 0.40
C GLN A 110 -19.42 9.14 0.19
N ALA A 111 -19.40 10.42 -0.18
CA ALA A 111 -18.17 11.18 -0.33
C ALA A 111 -17.42 11.26 1.01
N ALA A 112 -18.08 11.69 2.07
CA ALA A 112 -17.45 11.77 3.40
C ALA A 112 -16.93 10.42 3.88
N THR A 113 -17.72 9.35 3.73
CA THR A 113 -17.30 7.98 4.07
C THR A 113 -16.07 7.55 3.25
N GLY A 114 -16.05 7.88 1.96
CA GLY A 114 -14.92 7.59 1.06
C GLY A 114 -13.63 8.27 1.53
N PHE A 115 -13.68 9.56 1.87
CA PHE A 115 -12.55 10.31 2.43
C PHE A 115 -12.06 9.70 3.75
N ALA A 116 -12.97 9.39 4.67
CA ALA A 116 -12.63 8.83 5.98
C ALA A 116 -11.99 7.44 5.86
N GLN A 117 -12.57 6.55 5.06
CA GLN A 117 -12.03 5.20 4.86
C GLN A 117 -10.65 5.24 4.18
N TYR A 118 -10.47 6.10 3.17
CA TYR A 118 -9.17 6.27 2.52
C TYR A 118 -8.12 6.78 3.50
N GLY A 119 -8.48 7.74 4.38
CA GLY A 119 -7.63 8.20 5.47
C GLY A 119 -7.21 7.07 6.41
N MET A 120 -8.16 6.26 6.90
CA MET A 120 -7.87 5.16 7.81
C MET A 120 -7.01 4.04 7.19
N VAL A 121 -7.09 3.83 5.88
CA VAL A 121 -6.16 2.92 5.17
C VAL A 121 -4.72 3.45 5.23
N GLN A 122 -4.52 4.76 5.12
CA GLN A 122 -3.18 5.37 5.23
C GLN A 122 -2.60 5.24 6.65
N VAL A 123 -3.43 5.34 7.71
CA VAL A 123 -3.00 5.08 9.10
C VAL A 123 -2.42 3.66 9.24
N ARG A 124 -3.13 2.66 8.72
CA ARG A 124 -2.67 1.27 8.78
C ARG A 124 -1.33 1.07 8.04
N LYS A 125 -1.16 1.74 6.90
CA LYS A 125 0.11 1.73 6.14
C LYS A 125 1.22 2.40 6.94
N ALA A 126 0.98 3.53 7.59
CA ALA A 126 1.96 4.21 8.42
C ALA A 126 2.43 3.33 9.60
N LYS A 127 1.51 2.56 10.23
CA LYS A 127 1.85 1.59 11.27
C LYS A 127 2.67 0.40 10.74
N GLY A 128 2.34 -0.09 9.56
CA GLY A 128 3.08 -1.18 8.90
C GLY A 128 4.53 -0.78 8.57
N LEU A 129 4.74 0.46 8.11
CA LEU A 129 6.06 1.04 7.90
C LEU A 129 6.84 1.16 9.20
N ASN A 130 6.22 1.63 10.28
CA ASN A 130 6.84 1.70 11.61
C ASN A 130 7.40 0.33 12.04
N LYS A 131 6.64 -0.75 11.89
CA LYS A 131 7.11 -2.10 12.24
C LYS A 131 8.34 -2.53 11.43
N LYS A 132 8.37 -2.24 10.12
CA LYS A 132 9.50 -2.57 9.23
C LYS A 132 10.74 -1.71 9.52
N ILE A 133 10.55 -0.43 9.87
CA ILE A 133 11.64 0.49 10.20
C ILE A 133 12.28 0.14 11.55
N ASN A 134 11.46 -0.13 12.57
CA ASN A 134 11.94 -0.38 13.93
C ASN A 134 12.45 -1.81 14.15
N ASN A 135 12.08 -2.75 13.28
CA ASN A 135 12.54 -4.13 13.31
C ASN A 135 13.17 -4.51 11.96
N PRO A 136 14.36 -3.99 11.65
CA PRO A 136 15.06 -4.33 10.42
C PRO A 136 15.43 -5.81 10.43
N MET A 137 15.33 -6.45 9.27
CA MET A 137 15.79 -7.81 9.09
C MET A 137 17.25 -7.81 8.61
N ASP A 138 18.04 -8.75 9.13
CA ASP A 138 19.41 -8.95 8.68
C ASP A 138 19.46 -9.28 7.19
N ARG A 139 20.48 -8.77 6.50
CA ARG A 139 20.71 -9.10 5.09
C ARG A 139 21.00 -10.59 4.88
N ALA A 140 21.66 -11.23 5.85
CA ALA A 140 21.90 -12.66 5.82
C ALA A 140 20.59 -13.40 6.15
N ARG A 141 20.08 -14.13 5.17
CA ARG A 141 18.89 -14.95 5.35
C ARG A 141 19.19 -16.13 6.25
N LYS A 142 18.33 -16.37 7.26
CA LYS A 142 18.39 -17.59 8.06
C LYS A 142 18.12 -18.82 7.19
N SER A 143 18.86 -19.89 7.47
CA SER A 143 18.66 -21.20 6.84
C SER A 143 17.62 -22.03 7.57
N LEU A 144 17.24 -23.18 7.00
CA LEU A 144 16.35 -24.14 7.68
C LEU A 144 16.96 -24.66 8.98
N LEU A 145 18.30 -24.73 9.07
CA LEU A 145 19.01 -25.19 10.29
C LEU A 145 18.72 -24.29 11.51
N ASP A 146 18.47 -23.01 11.31
CA ASP A 146 18.13 -22.07 12.37
C ASP A 146 16.73 -22.33 12.99
N PHE A 147 15.93 -23.16 12.33
CA PHE A 147 14.59 -23.59 12.75
C PHE A 147 14.56 -25.07 13.14
N CYS A 148 15.74 -25.66 13.38
CA CYS A 148 15.91 -27.03 13.84
C CYS A 148 16.26 -27.05 15.32
N PHE A 149 15.62 -27.96 16.08
CA PHE A 149 15.78 -28.08 17.53
C PHE A 149 15.97 -29.54 17.91
N ILE A 150 16.89 -29.79 18.84
CA ILE A 150 17.05 -31.11 19.46
C ILE A 150 16.11 -31.20 20.65
N ILE A 151 15.36 -32.29 20.72
CA ILE A 151 14.46 -32.59 21.82
C ILE A 151 15.22 -33.37 22.91
N ALA A 152 15.23 -32.87 24.13
CA ALA A 152 15.87 -33.45 25.29
C ALA A 152 14.91 -33.46 26.46
N GLY A 153 14.18 -34.56 26.67
CA GLY A 153 13.14 -34.68 27.69
C GLY A 153 12.00 -33.67 27.47
N ASP A 154 11.77 -32.82 28.44
CA ASP A 154 10.75 -31.74 28.43
C ASP A 154 11.23 -30.43 27.82
N ARG A 155 12.45 -30.38 27.29
CA ARG A 155 13.09 -29.17 26.77
C ARG A 155 13.56 -29.36 25.31
N SER A 156 13.82 -28.23 24.66
CA SER A 156 14.47 -28.22 23.35
C SER A 156 15.70 -27.32 23.35
N GLU A 157 16.70 -27.67 22.54
CA GLU A 157 17.92 -26.87 22.33
C GLU A 157 18.08 -26.58 20.82
N PRO A 158 18.47 -25.36 20.40
CA PRO A 158 18.80 -25.08 19.01
C PRO A 158 19.87 -26.04 18.48
N LEU A 159 19.65 -26.57 17.28
CA LEU A 159 20.55 -27.53 16.65
C LEU A 159 21.99 -27.00 16.52
N SER A 160 22.15 -25.74 16.12
CA SER A 160 23.46 -25.10 15.99
C SER A 160 24.28 -25.14 17.28
N LYS A 161 23.63 -24.84 18.42
CA LYS A 161 24.27 -24.91 19.74
C LYS A 161 24.59 -26.34 20.16
N TRP A 162 23.70 -27.28 19.86
CA TRP A 162 23.89 -28.70 20.18
C TRP A 162 25.04 -29.33 19.40
N LEU A 163 25.16 -29.01 18.09
CA LEU A 163 26.26 -29.43 17.24
C LEU A 163 27.62 -28.82 17.68
N SER A 164 27.63 -27.51 17.97
CA SER A 164 28.83 -26.80 18.42
C SER A 164 29.41 -27.39 19.71
N LYS A 165 28.58 -27.74 20.70
CA LYS A 165 29.03 -28.38 21.95
C LYS A 165 29.74 -29.70 21.75
N ARG A 166 29.43 -30.40 20.63
CA ARG A 166 30.00 -31.70 20.27
C ARG A 166 31.09 -31.61 19.24
N GLN A 167 31.35 -30.40 18.71
CA GLN A 167 32.23 -30.17 17.55
C GLN A 167 31.80 -30.98 16.32
N TRP A 168 30.50 -31.18 16.18
CA TRP A 168 29.90 -31.94 15.11
C TRP A 168 29.50 -31.03 13.95
N LYS A 169 29.58 -31.58 12.70
CA LYS A 169 29.19 -30.90 11.47
C LYS A 169 27.85 -31.45 10.98
N GLN A 170 26.98 -30.60 10.47
CA GLN A 170 25.68 -31.02 9.96
C GLN A 170 25.77 -31.94 8.74
N GLU A 171 26.88 -31.84 7.97
CA GLU A 171 27.16 -32.66 6.79
C GLU A 171 27.37 -34.14 7.13
N ASN A 172 27.82 -34.41 8.35
CA ASN A 172 28.04 -35.78 8.84
C ASN A 172 26.81 -36.37 9.56
N CYS A 173 25.71 -35.64 9.58
CA CYS A 173 24.47 -36.09 10.18
C CYS A 173 23.62 -36.88 9.19
N GLY A 174 22.96 -37.93 9.67
CA GLY A 174 21.93 -38.66 8.96
C GLY A 174 20.56 -38.43 9.61
N LEU A 175 19.52 -38.28 8.82
CA LEU A 175 18.14 -38.16 9.32
C LEU A 175 17.28 -39.31 8.81
N ALA A 176 16.47 -39.86 9.73
CA ALA A 176 15.39 -40.77 9.39
C ALA A 176 14.05 -40.15 9.88
N LYS A 177 13.05 -40.17 9.03
CA LYS A 177 11.71 -39.65 9.38
C LYS A 177 11.05 -40.56 10.43
N ILE A 178 10.36 -39.95 11.38
CA ILE A 178 9.54 -40.67 12.35
C ILE A 178 8.10 -40.68 11.82
N ASP A 179 7.54 -41.87 11.68
CA ASP A 179 6.19 -42.04 11.18
C ASP A 179 5.16 -41.39 12.11
N HIS A 180 4.14 -40.79 11.55
CA HIS A 180 3.04 -40.10 12.25
C HIS A 180 3.48 -38.91 13.14
N ALA A 181 4.76 -38.51 13.11
CA ALA A 181 5.28 -37.36 13.83
C ALA A 181 5.77 -36.26 12.88
N LYS A 182 4.88 -35.36 12.45
CA LYS A 182 5.20 -34.28 11.51
C LYS A 182 6.34 -33.41 12.02
N GLY A 183 7.40 -33.27 11.19
CA GLY A 183 8.55 -32.43 11.51
C GLY A 183 9.56 -33.08 12.48
N MET A 184 9.33 -34.33 12.92
CA MET A 184 10.23 -35.05 13.81
C MET A 184 11.08 -36.06 13.03
N TYR A 185 12.37 -36.11 13.37
CA TYR A 185 13.34 -37.00 12.76
C TYR A 185 14.23 -37.62 13.83
N ALA A 186 14.63 -38.89 13.61
CA ALA A 186 15.71 -39.47 14.35
C ALA A 186 17.06 -39.00 13.74
N LEU A 187 17.93 -38.47 14.58
CA LEU A 187 19.23 -37.92 14.17
C LEU A 187 20.34 -38.94 14.47
N PHE A 188 21.18 -39.18 13.47
CA PHE A 188 22.36 -40.04 13.52
C PHE A 188 23.59 -39.21 13.20
N TYR A 189 24.74 -39.62 13.69
CA TYR A 189 26.00 -38.94 13.38
C TYR A 189 27.08 -39.95 12.98
N ASP A 190 27.73 -39.67 11.85
CA ASP A 190 28.84 -40.45 11.34
C ASP A 190 30.18 -39.75 11.61
N GLN A 191 30.82 -40.14 12.70
CA GLN A 191 32.11 -39.55 13.09
C GLN A 191 33.25 -40.00 12.13
N SER A 192 33.13 -41.17 11.55
CA SER A 192 34.15 -41.77 10.67
C SER A 192 33.99 -41.33 9.21
N GLN A 193 32.88 -40.73 8.85
CA GLN A 193 32.50 -40.32 7.50
C GLN A 193 32.47 -41.48 6.51
N THR A 194 32.08 -42.67 6.97
CA THR A 194 32.03 -43.87 6.15
C THR A 194 30.63 -44.30 5.75
N LEU A 195 29.59 -43.72 6.38
CA LEU A 195 28.18 -44.12 6.20
C LEU A 195 27.46 -43.32 5.08
N ASN A 196 28.15 -42.40 4.40
CA ASN A 196 27.61 -41.59 3.33
C ASN A 196 26.29 -40.89 3.67
N TYR A 197 26.17 -40.33 4.87
CA TYR A 197 25.00 -39.51 5.25
C TYR A 197 24.93 -38.24 4.40
N LYS A 198 23.70 -37.76 4.15
CA LYS A 198 23.46 -36.61 3.25
C LYS A 198 23.52 -35.24 3.94
N GLY A 199 23.83 -35.24 5.21
CA GLY A 199 23.67 -34.05 6.04
C GLY A 199 22.21 -33.79 6.42
N ILE A 200 21.99 -32.74 7.21
CA ILE A 200 20.63 -32.31 7.61
C ILE A 200 20.00 -31.53 6.46
N VAL A 201 20.73 -30.62 5.82
CA VAL A 201 20.35 -29.92 4.60
C VAL A 201 21.41 -30.11 3.52
N ALA A 202 20.99 -30.14 2.25
CA ALA A 202 21.92 -30.26 1.13
C ALA A 202 22.69 -28.95 0.88
N THR A 203 22.01 -27.81 1.01
CA THR A 203 22.60 -26.47 0.90
C THR A 203 21.95 -25.53 1.95
N MET A 204 22.57 -24.38 2.18
CA MET A 204 22.02 -23.38 3.11
C MET A 204 20.70 -22.77 2.62
N GLU A 205 20.39 -22.87 1.34
CA GLU A 205 19.16 -22.40 0.71
C GLU A 205 18.04 -23.44 0.72
N SER A 206 18.33 -24.68 1.14
CA SER A 206 17.35 -25.77 1.15
C SER A 206 16.12 -25.41 1.98
N SER A 207 14.95 -25.72 1.44
CA SER A 207 13.65 -25.57 2.13
C SER A 207 13.20 -26.83 2.89
N GLU A 208 13.88 -27.96 2.63
CA GLU A 208 13.59 -29.28 3.18
C GLU A 208 14.86 -29.91 3.75
N VAL A 209 14.68 -30.82 4.70
CA VAL A 209 15.78 -31.64 5.22
C VAL A 209 16.03 -32.84 4.34
N SER A 210 17.29 -33.33 4.37
CA SER A 210 17.75 -34.52 3.63
C SER A 210 17.66 -35.75 4.49
N CYS A 211 16.84 -36.74 4.13
CA CYS A 211 16.84 -38.03 4.80
C CYS A 211 17.95 -38.94 4.20
N SER A 212 18.63 -39.65 5.07
CA SER A 212 19.67 -40.63 4.73
C SER A 212 19.14 -42.06 4.84
N VAL A 213 19.78 -42.98 4.16
CA VAL A 213 19.56 -44.42 4.36
C VAL A 213 20.30 -44.81 5.64
N ILE A 214 19.59 -45.28 6.65
CA ILE A 214 20.15 -45.66 7.95
C ILE A 214 20.21 -47.17 8.05
N GLY A 215 21.37 -47.72 8.39
CA GLY A 215 21.56 -49.13 8.65
C GLY A 215 20.77 -49.59 9.90
N LYS A 216 20.24 -50.82 9.91
CA LYS A 216 19.43 -51.35 11.01
C LYS A 216 20.18 -51.41 12.35
N GLU A 217 21.49 -51.52 12.31
CA GLU A 217 22.36 -51.59 13.52
C GLU A 217 22.73 -50.21 14.09
N GLN A 218 22.31 -49.11 13.42
CA GLN A 218 22.65 -47.76 13.84
C GLN A 218 21.70 -47.25 14.90
N ALA A 219 22.23 -46.83 16.04
CA ALA A 219 21.46 -46.14 17.09
C ALA A 219 21.39 -44.63 16.81
N HIS A 220 20.23 -44.05 16.92
CA HIS A 220 20.08 -42.60 16.85
C HIS A 220 20.71 -41.90 18.08
N CYS A 221 21.29 -40.74 17.88
CA CYS A 221 21.93 -39.97 18.94
C CYS A 221 21.01 -38.90 19.57
N ALA A 222 19.95 -38.50 18.87
CA ALA A 222 18.97 -37.53 19.33
C ALA A 222 17.72 -37.56 18.45
N TYR A 223 16.67 -36.83 18.90
CA TYR A 223 15.51 -36.48 18.10
C TYR A 223 15.59 -35.03 17.67
N LEU A 224 15.41 -34.80 16.38
CA LEU A 224 15.38 -33.47 15.77
C LEU A 224 13.96 -33.08 15.44
N PHE A 225 13.54 -31.88 15.89
CA PHE A 225 12.32 -31.23 15.45
C PHE A 225 12.66 -30.12 14.46
N VAL A 226 12.01 -30.12 13.30
CA VAL A 226 12.10 -29.09 12.25
C VAL A 226 10.83 -28.28 12.23
N ASN A 227 10.93 -27.01 12.60
CA ASN A 227 9.79 -26.09 12.61
C ASN A 227 9.59 -25.47 11.21
N HIS A 228 9.02 -26.25 10.28
CA HIS A 228 8.74 -25.81 8.92
C HIS A 228 7.80 -24.63 8.84
N ASP A 229 6.82 -24.54 9.74
CA ASP A 229 5.83 -23.46 9.73
C ASP A 229 6.49 -22.13 10.12
N ALA A 230 7.37 -22.13 11.12
CA ALA A 230 8.15 -20.95 11.49
C ALA A 230 9.12 -20.53 10.40
N TYR A 231 9.79 -21.50 9.74
CA TYR A 231 10.69 -21.23 8.61
C TYR A 231 9.94 -20.63 7.42
N SER A 232 8.80 -21.22 7.05
CA SER A 232 7.94 -20.70 5.97
C SER A 232 7.47 -19.27 6.25
N SER A 233 7.01 -19.00 7.49
CA SER A 233 6.59 -17.67 7.94
C SER A 233 7.74 -16.67 7.88
N TYR A 234 8.94 -17.07 8.33
CA TYR A 234 10.15 -16.26 8.23
C TYR A 234 10.52 -15.95 6.77
N CYS A 235 10.50 -16.94 5.89
CA CYS A 235 10.83 -16.75 4.48
C CYS A 235 9.86 -15.80 3.78
N LYS A 236 8.57 -15.85 4.13
CA LYS A 236 7.56 -14.91 3.64
C LYS A 236 7.87 -13.50 4.14
N ALA A 237 8.07 -13.33 5.44
CA ALA A 237 8.38 -12.02 6.04
C ALA A 237 9.70 -11.44 5.49
N TYR A 238 10.71 -12.27 5.27
CA TYR A 238 12.00 -11.89 4.68
C TYR A 238 11.82 -11.34 3.25
N ARG A 239 11.10 -12.06 2.40
CA ARG A 239 10.79 -11.59 1.02
C ARG A 239 10.02 -10.27 1.03
N GLU A 240 8.96 -10.18 1.83
CA GLU A 240 8.15 -8.96 1.95
C GLU A 240 8.94 -7.76 2.48
N TYR A 241 9.92 -8.00 3.36
CA TYR A 241 10.79 -6.95 3.87
C TYR A 241 11.76 -6.44 2.79
N PHE A 242 12.48 -7.34 2.10
CA PHE A 242 13.46 -6.94 1.11
C PHE A 242 12.83 -6.43 -0.20
N SER A 243 11.65 -6.92 -0.58
CA SER A 243 10.83 -6.31 -1.64
C SER A 243 10.49 -4.86 -1.29
N TRP A 244 10.01 -4.63 -0.07
CA TRP A 244 9.76 -3.27 0.41
C TRP A 244 11.04 -2.40 0.42
N VAL A 245 12.19 -2.94 0.82
CA VAL A 245 13.47 -2.20 0.80
C VAL A 245 13.87 -1.79 -0.63
N SER A 246 13.65 -2.67 -1.62
CA SER A 246 13.99 -2.39 -3.02
C SER A 246 13.03 -1.42 -3.71
N GLU A 247 11.76 -1.39 -3.28
CA GLU A 247 10.70 -0.60 -3.90
C GLU A 247 10.40 0.71 -3.15
N ARG A 248 10.96 0.89 -1.93
CA ARG A 248 10.67 2.07 -1.11
C ARG A 248 11.18 3.36 -1.75
N ASN A 249 10.41 4.42 -1.61
CA ASN A 249 10.89 5.76 -1.94
C ASN A 249 11.93 6.19 -0.90
N GLU A 250 13.19 6.30 -1.33
CA GLU A 250 14.34 6.57 -0.44
C GLU A 250 14.22 7.94 0.24
N ALA A 251 13.77 8.97 -0.47
CA ALA A 251 13.58 10.31 0.10
C ALA A 251 12.54 10.32 1.24
N ARG A 252 11.48 9.52 1.13
CA ARG A 252 10.49 9.32 2.20
C ARG A 252 11.07 8.57 3.39
N PHE A 253 11.88 7.55 3.12
CA PHE A 253 12.54 6.77 4.16
C PHE A 253 13.54 7.63 4.94
N GLU A 254 14.38 8.39 4.24
CA GLU A 254 15.32 9.35 4.87
C GLU A 254 14.58 10.42 5.67
N GLY A 255 13.47 10.96 5.15
CA GLY A 255 12.61 11.89 5.88
C GLY A 255 12.09 11.28 7.18
N THR A 256 11.64 10.02 7.14
CA THR A 256 11.16 9.28 8.32
C THR A 256 12.28 9.03 9.33
N MET A 257 13.50 8.74 8.87
CA MET A 257 14.67 8.56 9.73
C MET A 257 15.13 9.86 10.37
N LYS A 258 15.09 11.00 9.63
CA LYS A 258 15.52 12.32 10.13
C LYS A 258 14.74 12.81 11.35
N HIS A 259 13.40 12.61 11.40
CA HIS A 259 12.63 13.02 12.58
C HIS A 259 12.64 11.97 13.71
N GLY A 260 13.23 10.80 13.52
CA GLY A 260 13.45 9.78 14.56
C GLY A 260 12.20 9.17 15.22
N ARG A 261 11.00 9.42 14.67
CA ARG A 261 9.70 8.98 15.24
C ARG A 261 9.22 7.63 14.69
N GLY A 262 9.93 7.06 13.72
CA GLY A 262 9.69 5.72 13.20
C GLY A 262 8.40 5.51 12.40
N TYR A 263 7.72 6.58 11.94
CA TYR A 263 6.52 6.51 11.11
C TYR A 263 6.58 7.48 9.92
N ASP A 264 5.78 7.26 8.88
CA ASP A 264 5.67 8.16 7.73
C ASP A 264 4.79 9.38 8.09
N ALA A 265 5.44 10.48 8.45
CA ALA A 265 4.78 11.73 8.84
C ALA A 265 3.96 12.36 7.69
N LYS A 266 4.40 12.20 6.42
CA LYS A 266 3.65 12.67 5.25
C LYS A 266 2.35 11.91 5.10
N ASN A 267 2.35 10.58 5.28
CA ASN A 267 1.12 9.77 5.25
C ASN A 267 0.18 10.11 6.40
N MET A 268 0.70 10.34 7.62
CA MET A 268 -0.13 10.76 8.76
C MET A 268 -0.77 12.14 8.54
N MET A 269 -0.03 13.08 7.97
CA MET A 269 -0.58 14.39 7.56
C MET A 269 -1.72 14.24 6.56
N HIS A 270 -1.52 13.41 5.51
CA HIS A 270 -2.59 13.13 4.54
C HIS A 270 -3.81 12.46 5.17
N THR A 271 -3.61 11.55 6.12
CA THR A 271 -4.70 10.92 6.87
C THR A 271 -5.57 11.93 7.59
N LEU A 272 -4.94 12.80 8.40
CA LEU A 272 -5.68 13.80 9.19
C LEU A 272 -6.39 14.80 8.27
N ARG A 273 -5.73 15.23 7.19
CA ARG A 273 -6.35 16.07 6.16
C ARG A 273 -7.63 15.44 5.59
N LEU A 274 -7.57 14.18 5.19
CA LEU A 274 -8.74 13.48 4.62
C LEU A 274 -9.87 13.30 5.63
N LEU A 275 -9.56 13.01 6.90
CA LEU A 275 -10.56 12.91 7.97
C LEU A 275 -11.20 14.25 8.27
N GLN A 276 -10.44 15.34 8.27
CA GLN A 276 -10.96 16.69 8.42
C GLN A 276 -11.88 17.07 7.27
N GLN A 277 -11.50 16.78 6.02
CA GLN A 277 -12.36 17.00 4.84
C GLN A 277 -13.65 16.18 4.93
N ALA A 278 -13.59 14.92 5.37
CA ALA A 278 -14.78 14.11 5.61
C ALA A 278 -15.74 14.77 6.62
N LYS A 279 -15.19 15.31 7.70
CA LYS A 279 -15.96 16.06 8.71
C LYS A 279 -16.57 17.34 8.13
N GLU A 280 -15.80 18.12 7.37
CA GLU A 280 -16.26 19.36 6.71
C GLU A 280 -17.41 19.08 5.73
N ILE A 281 -17.30 18.01 4.92
CA ILE A 281 -18.37 17.57 4.02
C ILE A 281 -19.69 17.36 4.80
N LEU A 282 -19.63 16.63 5.92
CA LEU A 282 -20.83 16.32 6.70
C LEU A 282 -21.37 17.49 7.50
N ALA A 283 -20.50 18.32 8.06
CA ALA A 283 -20.88 19.43 8.92
C ALA A 283 -21.32 20.68 8.14
N ASN A 284 -20.61 21.00 7.04
CA ASN A 284 -20.76 22.27 6.33
C ASN A 284 -21.33 22.09 4.90
N GLY A 285 -21.34 20.87 4.36
CA GLY A 285 -21.69 20.64 2.96
C GLY A 285 -20.65 21.16 1.97
N GLU A 286 -19.37 21.19 2.36
CA GLU A 286 -18.27 21.77 1.59
C GLU A 286 -17.07 20.83 1.52
N LEU A 287 -16.36 20.89 0.41
CA LEU A 287 -15.07 20.23 0.22
C LEU A 287 -13.97 21.28 0.00
N ASN A 288 -13.21 21.58 1.04
CA ASN A 288 -12.13 22.55 0.99
C ASN A 288 -10.82 21.85 0.62
N VAL A 289 -10.38 21.97 -0.64
CA VAL A 289 -9.09 21.45 -1.13
C VAL A 289 -7.95 22.30 -0.58
N ARG A 290 -8.03 23.65 -0.69
CA ARG A 290 -7.09 24.55 -0.04
C ARG A 290 -7.30 24.51 1.46
N ARG A 291 -6.29 24.08 2.21
CA ARG A 291 -6.44 23.78 3.63
C ARG A 291 -6.34 25.03 4.52
N PRO A 292 -7.35 25.31 5.33
CA PRO A 292 -7.27 26.42 6.31
C PRO A 292 -6.35 26.10 7.49
N ASP A 293 -6.17 24.82 7.82
CA ASP A 293 -5.36 24.29 8.91
C ASP A 293 -3.91 23.98 8.49
N ARG A 294 -3.39 24.71 7.49
CA ARG A 294 -2.07 24.55 6.86
C ARG A 294 -0.95 24.39 7.87
N GLU A 295 -0.89 25.26 8.87
CA GLU A 295 0.23 25.26 9.83
C GLU A 295 0.27 23.97 10.66
N GLU A 296 -0.89 23.48 11.11
CA GLU A 296 -0.96 22.23 11.85
C GLU A 296 -0.56 21.04 10.98
N LEU A 297 -1.05 20.97 9.75
CA LEU A 297 -0.70 19.91 8.80
C LEU A 297 0.80 19.90 8.47
N LEU A 298 1.44 21.06 8.35
CA LEU A 298 2.90 21.17 8.16
C LEU A 298 3.67 20.74 9.42
N ARG A 299 3.20 21.03 10.62
CA ARG A 299 3.79 20.52 11.88
C ARG A 299 3.68 18.99 11.95
N ILE A 300 2.57 18.40 11.51
CA ILE A 300 2.44 16.95 11.42
C ILE A 300 3.43 16.39 10.41
N LYS A 301 3.52 16.99 9.21
CA LYS A 301 4.48 16.59 8.15
C LYS A 301 5.94 16.66 8.60
N SER A 302 6.29 17.59 9.50
CA SER A 302 7.64 17.71 10.05
C SER A 302 8.00 16.69 11.13
N GLY A 303 7.04 15.84 11.57
CA GLY A 303 7.27 14.77 12.55
C GLY A 303 7.39 15.26 14.00
N VAL A 304 6.82 16.43 14.34
CA VAL A 304 6.82 16.97 15.74
C VAL A 304 6.06 16.04 16.70
N PHE A 305 4.98 15.44 16.23
CA PHE A 305 4.11 14.58 17.04
C PHE A 305 4.59 13.12 17.03
N THR A 306 4.20 12.35 18.05
CA THR A 306 4.39 10.89 18.05
C THR A 306 3.32 10.20 17.20
N TYR A 307 3.59 8.97 16.80
CA TYR A 307 2.59 8.15 16.09
C TYR A 307 1.31 7.98 16.90
N ASP A 308 1.43 7.69 18.20
CA ASP A 308 0.28 7.41 19.06
C ASP A 308 -0.60 8.65 19.27
N GLU A 309 -0.01 9.84 19.43
CA GLU A 309 -0.76 11.10 19.48
C GLU A 309 -1.58 11.33 18.21
N LEU A 310 -0.97 11.13 17.03
CA LEU A 310 -1.66 11.30 15.76
C LEU A 310 -2.70 10.20 15.50
N PHE A 311 -2.42 8.99 15.95
CA PHE A 311 -3.36 7.86 15.85
C PHE A 311 -4.63 8.12 16.69
N ILE A 312 -4.48 8.59 17.93
CA ILE A 312 -5.62 8.96 18.79
C ILE A 312 -6.45 10.07 18.16
N ARG A 313 -5.78 11.10 17.58
CA ARG A 313 -6.47 12.19 16.86
C ARG A 313 -7.24 11.67 15.64
N ALA A 314 -6.63 10.78 14.86
CA ALA A 314 -7.28 10.17 13.70
C ALA A 314 -8.50 9.32 14.09
N GLN A 315 -8.39 8.54 15.17
CA GLN A 315 -9.52 7.75 15.69
C GLN A 315 -10.67 8.64 16.15
N LYS A 316 -10.35 9.72 16.87
CA LYS A 316 -11.38 10.69 17.32
C LYS A 316 -12.10 11.35 16.15
N LEU A 317 -11.35 11.83 15.15
CA LEU A 317 -11.93 12.42 13.94
C LEU A 317 -12.78 11.40 13.17
N PHE A 318 -12.35 10.15 13.10
CA PHE A 318 -13.12 9.11 12.44
C PHE A 318 -14.45 8.83 13.16
N GLN A 319 -14.46 8.77 14.48
CA GLN A 319 -15.68 8.64 15.29
C GLN A 319 -16.63 9.83 15.09
N GLU A 320 -16.10 11.07 15.10
CA GLU A 320 -16.88 12.25 14.82
C GLU A 320 -17.53 12.21 13.42
N VAL A 321 -16.82 11.70 12.41
CA VAL A 321 -17.34 11.50 11.05
C VAL A 321 -18.47 10.46 11.05
N GLU A 322 -18.32 9.35 11.78
CA GLU A 322 -19.36 8.32 11.89
C GLU A 322 -20.62 8.89 12.55
N GLU A 323 -20.48 9.62 13.65
CA GLU A 323 -21.61 10.27 14.35
C GLU A 323 -22.32 11.30 13.46
N LEU A 324 -21.56 12.18 12.79
CA LEU A 324 -22.13 13.16 11.87
C LEU A 324 -22.85 12.49 10.70
N SER A 325 -22.32 11.39 10.19
CA SER A 325 -22.92 10.64 9.07
C SER A 325 -24.30 10.07 9.42
N LEU A 326 -24.52 9.66 10.69
CA LEU A 326 -25.82 9.14 11.15
C LEU A 326 -26.93 10.18 11.11
N HIS A 327 -26.60 11.46 11.34
CA HIS A 327 -27.56 12.56 11.43
C HIS A 327 -27.52 13.49 10.23
N SER A 328 -26.68 13.23 9.23
CA SER A 328 -26.51 14.08 8.05
C SER A 328 -27.75 14.05 7.14
N LEU A 329 -28.20 15.23 6.74
CA LEU A 329 -29.25 15.41 5.74
C LEU A 329 -28.75 15.38 4.30
N LEU A 330 -27.45 15.22 4.08
CA LEU A 330 -26.87 15.10 2.74
C LEU A 330 -27.41 13.87 2.01
N PRO A 331 -27.50 13.94 0.67
CA PRO A 331 -27.82 12.77 -0.14
C PRO A 331 -26.94 11.57 0.20
N ALA A 332 -27.48 10.36 0.12
CA ALA A 332 -26.73 9.15 0.41
C ALA A 332 -25.54 8.96 -0.56
N ALA A 333 -25.77 9.21 -1.84
CA ALA A 333 -24.80 9.04 -2.93
C ALA A 333 -25.11 10.03 -4.07
N PRO A 334 -24.19 10.23 -5.04
CA PRO A 334 -24.46 11.03 -6.23
C PRO A 334 -25.60 10.44 -7.08
N ASP A 335 -26.37 11.32 -7.75
CA ASP A 335 -27.44 10.90 -8.65
C ASP A 335 -26.87 10.24 -9.92
N GLN A 336 -26.93 8.91 -9.97
CA GLN A 336 -26.42 8.09 -11.07
C GLN A 336 -27.17 8.36 -12.40
N VAL A 337 -28.47 8.68 -12.33
CA VAL A 337 -29.27 8.94 -13.53
C VAL A 337 -28.88 10.29 -14.13
N LYS A 338 -28.75 11.32 -13.27
CA LYS A 338 -28.26 12.65 -13.67
C LYS A 338 -26.89 12.56 -14.32
N LEU A 339 -25.94 11.87 -13.68
CA LEU A 339 -24.56 11.70 -14.17
C LEU A 339 -24.50 11.01 -15.54
N ARG A 340 -25.28 9.93 -15.69
CA ARG A 340 -25.35 9.22 -16.98
C ARG A 340 -25.91 10.12 -18.08
N ARG A 341 -26.95 10.90 -17.78
CA ARG A 341 -27.52 11.86 -18.72
C ARG A 341 -26.50 12.95 -19.11
N GLN A 342 -25.81 13.54 -18.13
CA GLN A 342 -24.75 14.53 -18.37
C GLN A 342 -23.66 13.96 -19.30
N LEU A 343 -23.15 12.76 -19.02
CA LEU A 343 -22.15 12.11 -19.85
C LEU A 343 -22.63 11.94 -21.31
N VAL A 344 -23.88 11.52 -21.50
CA VAL A 344 -24.45 11.34 -22.84
C VAL A 344 -24.54 12.68 -23.58
N GLU A 345 -25.06 13.72 -22.92
CA GLU A 345 -25.20 15.03 -23.55
C GLU A 345 -23.83 15.67 -23.87
N MET A 346 -22.87 15.54 -22.98
CA MET A 346 -21.50 15.99 -23.23
C MET A 346 -20.89 15.27 -24.46
N ARG A 347 -21.05 13.97 -24.57
CA ARG A 347 -20.55 13.20 -25.72
C ARG A 347 -21.26 13.56 -27.03
N LYS A 348 -22.59 13.79 -26.99
CA LYS A 348 -23.33 14.30 -28.16
C LYS A 348 -22.73 15.61 -28.65
N TYR A 349 -22.50 16.53 -27.76
CA TYR A 349 -21.89 17.82 -28.06
C TYR A 349 -20.48 17.66 -28.66
N LEU A 350 -19.59 16.92 -27.97
CA LEU A 350 -18.18 16.73 -28.35
C LEU A 350 -18.04 16.02 -29.70
N TYR A 351 -18.95 15.10 -30.02
CA TYR A 351 -18.91 14.35 -31.28
C TYR A 351 -19.86 14.93 -32.34
N GLN A 352 -20.51 16.06 -32.08
CA GLN A 352 -21.47 16.71 -32.99
C GLN A 352 -22.58 15.75 -33.50
N ILE A 353 -23.00 14.82 -32.63
CA ILE A 353 -24.05 13.86 -32.96
C ILE A 353 -25.41 14.56 -32.84
N LYS A 354 -26.09 14.72 -33.99
CA LYS A 354 -27.49 15.14 -34.02
C LYS A 354 -28.38 13.90 -33.95
N ILE A 355 -29.22 13.80 -32.91
CA ILE A 355 -30.26 12.78 -32.79
C ILE A 355 -31.60 13.48 -32.88
#